data_838a62a556f6069f81ea33a136810581
#
_entry.id   838a62a556f6069f81ea33a136810581
#
_cell.length_a   1.000
_cell.length_b   1.000
_cell.length_c   1.000
_cell.angle_alpha   90.00
_cell.angle_beta   90.00
_cell.angle_gamma   90.00
#
_symmetry.space_group_name_H-M   'P 1'
#
loop_
_entity.id
_entity.type
_entity.pdbx_description
1 polymer ?
#
loop_
_entity_poly.entity_id
_entity_poly.type
_entity_poly.pdbx_seq_one_letter_code
_entity_poly.pdbx_strand_id
1 'polypeptide(L)'
;MRNLQLSIEREVERAIEGVNLKDTRRCYRDQSEFVVLERFLTQPVVDQLLYEVDLLTPDVNRNYIPGHKKGGSVSFYALQNQAPAILSLYRSPAWLMFLSRLVDAPLMLCPEDDPHSCALYYYTQPGDHIGFHYDTSYYKGRRYTVLIGLVERSEHCRLVARVRKRGETEEIRETRIPMDPGTAVLFNGDTLWHAVTPLGKGEERVVLTLQYVTDQEMGP
;
A
#
# COMPACT_ATOMS: atom_id res chain seq x y z
N MET A 1 12.81 -19.32 7.40
CA MET A 1 12.71 -17.85 7.49
C MET A 1 13.85 -17.13 6.77
N ARG A 2 15.13 -17.31 7.15
CA ARG A 2 16.26 -16.59 6.53
C ARG A 2 16.35 -16.74 4.99
N ASN A 3 16.11 -17.94 4.46
CA ASN A 3 16.14 -18.21 3.00
C ASN A 3 15.01 -17.48 2.26
N LEU A 4 13.80 -17.42 2.85
CA LEU A 4 12.67 -16.69 2.28
C LEU A 4 12.95 -15.20 2.24
N GLN A 5 13.45 -14.63 3.34
CA GLN A 5 13.84 -13.22 3.41
C GLN A 5 14.87 -12.83 2.34
N LEU A 6 15.92 -13.66 2.18
CA LEU A 6 16.93 -13.42 1.14
C LEU A 6 16.36 -13.57 -0.27
N SER A 7 15.40 -14.48 -0.47
CA SER A 7 14.71 -14.63 -1.76
C SER A 7 13.87 -13.41 -2.10
N ILE A 8 13.05 -12.93 -1.15
CA ILE A 8 12.24 -11.71 -1.32
C ILE A 8 13.15 -10.51 -1.59
N GLU A 9 14.24 -10.34 -0.82
CA GLU A 9 15.17 -9.22 -1.00
C GLU A 9 15.75 -9.18 -2.42
N ARG A 10 16.23 -10.31 -2.96
CA ARG A 10 16.77 -10.39 -4.32
C ARG A 10 15.74 -10.06 -5.40
N GLU A 11 14.51 -10.50 -5.21
CA GLU A 11 13.44 -10.21 -6.16
C GLU A 11 13.02 -8.73 -6.11
N VAL A 12 13.04 -8.11 -4.93
CA VAL A 12 12.83 -6.67 -4.75
C VAL A 12 13.94 -5.88 -5.42
N GLU A 13 15.21 -6.26 -5.23
CA GLU A 13 16.35 -5.64 -5.92
C GLU A 13 16.19 -5.71 -7.45
N ARG A 14 15.80 -6.89 -7.98
CA ARG A 14 15.52 -7.08 -9.41
C ARG A 14 14.39 -6.18 -9.93
N ALA A 15 13.30 -6.06 -9.14
CA ALA A 15 12.21 -5.16 -9.50
C ALA A 15 12.66 -3.70 -9.56
N ILE A 16 13.48 -3.28 -8.60
CA ILE A 16 14.04 -1.92 -8.53
C ILE A 16 14.97 -1.62 -9.71
N GLU A 17 15.79 -2.58 -10.15
CA GLU A 17 16.68 -2.42 -11.31
C GLU A 17 15.92 -2.08 -12.61
N GLY A 18 14.66 -2.54 -12.73
CA GLY A 18 13.77 -2.22 -13.85
C GLY A 18 13.20 -0.81 -13.84
N VAL A 19 13.39 -0.04 -12.77
CA VAL A 19 12.75 1.28 -12.58
C VAL A 19 13.70 2.42 -12.93
N ASN A 20 13.28 3.31 -13.83
CA ASN A 20 13.95 4.60 -14.01
C ASN A 20 13.60 5.54 -12.83
N LEU A 21 14.40 5.50 -11.77
CA LEU A 21 14.16 6.27 -10.55
C LEU A 21 14.02 7.79 -10.81
N LYS A 22 14.79 8.35 -11.76
CA LYS A 22 14.73 9.80 -12.07
C LYS A 22 13.37 10.19 -12.64
N ASP A 23 12.87 9.43 -13.60
CA ASP A 23 11.57 9.70 -14.23
C ASP A 23 10.42 9.41 -13.25
N THR A 24 10.50 8.32 -12.50
CA THR A 24 9.52 7.96 -11.47
C THR A 24 9.42 9.03 -10.40
N ARG A 25 10.57 9.55 -9.93
CA ARG A 25 10.62 10.63 -8.94
C ARG A 25 10.04 11.95 -9.49
N ARG A 26 10.27 12.24 -10.77
CA ARG A 26 9.63 13.38 -11.44
C ARG A 26 8.11 13.20 -11.45
N CYS A 27 7.60 12.06 -11.91
CA CYS A 27 6.16 11.75 -11.90
C CYS A 27 5.55 11.89 -10.51
N TYR A 28 6.22 11.35 -9.47
CA TYR A 28 5.80 11.44 -8.09
C TYR A 28 5.62 12.90 -7.63
N ARG A 29 6.60 13.76 -7.93
CA ARG A 29 6.55 15.19 -7.57
C ARG A 29 5.51 15.96 -8.36
N ASP A 30 5.39 15.69 -9.65
CA ASP A 30 4.46 16.39 -10.55
C ASP A 30 3.00 16.03 -10.24
N GLN A 31 2.76 14.89 -9.58
CA GLN A 31 1.44 14.42 -9.15
C GLN A 31 1.18 14.63 -7.64
N SER A 32 1.81 15.64 -7.03
CA SER A 32 1.61 15.99 -5.61
C SER A 32 1.87 14.83 -4.66
N GLU A 33 3.06 14.24 -4.77
CA GLU A 33 3.53 13.12 -3.94
C GLU A 33 2.71 11.83 -4.12
N PHE A 34 2.36 11.53 -5.37
CA PHE A 34 1.64 10.32 -5.76
C PHE A 34 2.26 9.66 -6.98
N VAL A 35 2.43 8.34 -6.96
CA VAL A 35 2.91 7.57 -8.13
C VAL A 35 2.37 6.13 -8.13
N VAL A 36 2.11 5.63 -9.34
CA VAL A 36 1.73 4.23 -9.59
C VAL A 36 2.89 3.54 -10.30
N LEU A 37 3.33 2.41 -9.76
CA LEU A 37 4.31 1.50 -10.33
C LEU A 37 3.57 0.24 -10.78
N GLU A 38 3.11 0.22 -12.03
CA GLU A 38 2.31 -0.89 -12.55
C GLU A 38 3.14 -2.17 -12.61
N ARG A 39 2.58 -3.26 -12.04
CA ARG A 39 3.19 -4.61 -12.02
C ARG A 39 4.67 -4.58 -11.59
N PHE A 40 4.96 -3.77 -10.59
CA PHE A 40 6.31 -3.54 -10.10
C PHE A 40 6.93 -4.79 -9.49
N LEU A 41 6.20 -5.51 -8.62
CA LEU A 41 6.72 -6.72 -7.99
C LEU A 41 6.83 -7.86 -9.01
N THR A 42 7.90 -8.63 -8.90
CA THR A 42 8.09 -9.83 -9.72
C THR A 42 7.07 -10.92 -9.37
N GLN A 43 6.75 -11.78 -10.34
CA GLN A 43 5.78 -12.85 -10.12
C GLN A 43 6.12 -13.76 -8.93
N PRO A 44 7.40 -14.15 -8.69
CA PRO A 44 7.74 -14.95 -7.52
C PRO A 44 7.39 -14.29 -6.18
N VAL A 45 7.53 -12.96 -6.06
CA VAL A 45 7.09 -12.24 -4.85
C VAL A 45 5.58 -12.26 -4.75
N VAL A 46 4.88 -11.94 -5.84
CA VAL A 46 3.41 -11.93 -5.87
C VAL A 46 2.85 -13.30 -5.45
N ASP A 47 3.41 -14.39 -5.96
CA ASP A 47 2.97 -15.75 -5.62
C ASP A 47 3.14 -16.06 -4.13
N GLN A 48 4.25 -15.62 -3.52
CA GLN A 48 4.47 -15.79 -2.08
C GLN A 48 3.48 -14.98 -1.24
N LEU A 49 3.20 -13.74 -1.65
CA LEU A 49 2.22 -12.89 -0.96
C LEU A 49 0.80 -13.45 -1.08
N LEU A 50 0.41 -13.96 -2.26
CA LEU A 50 -0.89 -14.59 -2.49
C LEU A 50 -1.07 -15.86 -1.64
N TYR A 51 -0.03 -16.67 -1.52
CA TYR A 51 -0.06 -17.84 -0.62
C TYR A 51 -0.39 -17.42 0.82
N GLU A 52 0.22 -16.34 1.32
CA GLU A 52 -0.06 -15.83 2.67
C GLU A 52 -1.45 -15.19 2.78
N VAL A 53 -1.95 -14.54 1.73
CA VAL A 53 -3.34 -14.05 1.67
C VAL A 53 -4.34 -15.20 1.87
N ASP A 54 -4.13 -16.31 1.18
CA ASP A 54 -5.02 -17.50 1.31
C ASP A 54 -4.96 -18.08 2.72
N LEU A 55 -3.76 -18.19 3.30
CA LEU A 55 -3.58 -18.70 4.67
C LEU A 55 -4.26 -17.81 5.72
N LEU A 56 -4.28 -16.49 5.51
CA LEU A 56 -4.81 -15.51 6.44
C LEU A 56 -6.31 -15.24 6.28
N THR A 57 -6.94 -15.79 5.25
CA THR A 57 -8.38 -15.63 5.01
C THR A 57 -9.25 -15.99 6.23
N PRO A 58 -8.96 -17.04 7.04
CA PRO A 58 -9.71 -17.34 8.24
C PRO A 58 -9.57 -16.31 9.36
N ASP A 59 -8.50 -15.50 9.36
CA ASP A 59 -8.20 -14.48 10.37
C ASP A 59 -8.75 -13.09 9.99
N VAL A 60 -9.52 -12.99 8.92
CA VAL A 60 -10.10 -11.72 8.45
C VAL A 60 -11.18 -11.24 9.41
N ASN A 61 -10.93 -10.09 10.02
CA ASN A 61 -11.90 -9.38 10.83
C ASN A 61 -12.72 -8.42 9.98
N ARG A 62 -14.05 -8.51 10.07
CA ARG A 62 -14.97 -7.61 9.38
C ARG A 62 -15.15 -6.31 10.16
N ASN A 63 -14.93 -5.19 9.48
CA ASN A 63 -15.07 -3.86 10.04
C ASN A 63 -16.22 -3.11 9.34
N TYR A 64 -17.02 -2.41 10.14
CA TYR A 64 -18.06 -1.54 9.63
C TYR A 64 -18.11 -0.24 10.42
N ILE A 65 -17.92 0.88 9.71
CA ILE A 65 -18.09 2.23 10.22
C ILE A 65 -19.15 2.89 9.32
N PRO A 66 -20.36 3.17 9.83
CA PRO A 66 -21.47 3.72 9.03
C PRO A 66 -21.04 4.95 8.23
N GLY A 67 -21.32 4.94 6.92
CA GLY A 67 -20.99 6.05 6.00
C GLY A 67 -19.50 6.21 5.67
N HIS A 68 -18.61 5.38 6.23
CA HIS A 68 -17.19 5.52 6.02
C HIS A 68 -16.49 4.25 5.54
N LYS A 69 -16.68 3.11 6.20
CA LYS A 69 -15.92 1.88 5.89
C LYS A 69 -16.77 0.63 6.06
N LYS A 70 -16.66 -0.26 5.09
CA LYS A 70 -17.11 -1.65 5.16
C LYS A 70 -16.07 -2.52 4.50
N GLY A 71 -15.59 -3.57 5.16
CA GLY A 71 -14.57 -4.45 4.60
C GLY A 71 -14.00 -5.41 5.61
N GLY A 72 -13.12 -6.29 5.15
CA GLY A 72 -12.32 -7.17 5.98
C GLY A 72 -10.89 -6.66 6.13
N SER A 73 -10.23 -6.99 7.23
CA SER A 73 -8.81 -6.72 7.40
C SER A 73 -8.13 -7.76 8.28
N VAL A 74 -6.84 -7.96 8.02
CA VAL A 74 -5.92 -8.69 8.90
C VAL A 74 -4.89 -7.70 9.40
N SER A 75 -4.77 -7.57 10.72
CA SER A 75 -3.92 -6.59 11.38
C SER A 75 -2.44 -7.00 11.38
N PHE A 76 -1.57 -6.02 11.64
CA PHE A 76 -0.13 -6.25 11.77
C PHE A 76 0.22 -7.35 12.78
N TYR A 77 -0.48 -7.43 13.90
CA TYR A 77 -0.24 -8.47 14.92
C TYR A 77 -0.45 -9.89 14.39
N ALA A 78 -1.47 -10.12 13.57
CA ALA A 78 -1.66 -11.40 12.92
C ALA A 78 -0.58 -11.68 11.86
N LEU A 79 -0.23 -10.66 11.06
CA LEU A 79 0.84 -10.74 10.05
C LEU A 79 2.19 -11.09 10.68
N GLN A 80 2.54 -10.52 11.84
CA GLN A 80 3.80 -10.79 12.53
C GLN A 80 4.00 -12.28 12.85
N ASN A 81 2.93 -13.00 13.08
CA ASN A 81 2.99 -14.41 13.46
C ASN A 81 2.87 -15.38 12.27
N GLN A 82 2.24 -14.95 11.17
CA GLN A 82 1.78 -15.88 10.13
C GLN A 82 2.20 -15.50 8.71
N ALA A 83 2.78 -14.29 8.49
CA ALA A 83 3.05 -13.77 7.15
C ALA A 83 4.54 -13.39 6.94
N PRO A 84 5.46 -14.35 6.92
CA PRO A 84 6.88 -14.08 6.81
C PRO A 84 7.29 -13.45 5.47
N ALA A 85 6.59 -13.70 4.35
CA ALA A 85 6.89 -13.07 3.06
C ALA A 85 6.44 -11.60 3.05
N ILE A 86 5.24 -11.30 3.54
CA ILE A 86 4.73 -9.94 3.71
C ILE A 86 5.68 -9.14 4.59
N LEU A 87 6.10 -9.69 5.73
CA LEU A 87 7.04 -9.01 6.62
C LEU A 87 8.43 -8.85 6.01
N SER A 88 8.89 -9.82 5.20
CA SER A 88 10.16 -9.71 4.49
C SER A 88 10.12 -8.57 3.47
N LEU A 89 9.02 -8.39 2.75
CA LEU A 89 8.82 -7.25 1.86
C LEU A 89 8.77 -5.93 2.65
N TYR A 90 7.94 -5.85 3.70
CA TYR A 90 7.79 -4.65 4.52
C TYR A 90 9.13 -4.17 5.10
N ARG A 91 9.97 -5.11 5.57
CA ARG A 91 11.26 -4.87 6.22
C ARG A 91 12.46 -4.91 5.25
N SER A 92 12.24 -5.06 3.95
CA SER A 92 13.30 -5.13 2.94
C SER A 92 14.16 -3.87 2.94
N PRO A 93 15.47 -3.94 3.19
CA PRO A 93 16.36 -2.79 3.11
C PRO A 93 16.40 -2.17 1.71
N ALA A 94 16.41 -2.99 0.65
CA ALA A 94 16.39 -2.50 -0.73
C ALA A 94 15.11 -1.71 -1.02
N TRP A 95 13.97 -2.22 -0.57
CA TRP A 95 12.68 -1.55 -0.71
C TRP A 95 12.65 -0.21 0.03
N LEU A 96 13.04 -0.21 1.30
CA LEU A 96 13.06 1.00 2.13
C LEU A 96 13.99 2.08 1.56
N MET A 97 15.18 1.67 1.09
CA MET A 97 16.12 2.58 0.44
C MET A 97 15.57 3.14 -0.88
N PHE A 98 14.93 2.31 -1.71
CA PHE A 98 14.29 2.74 -2.95
C PHE A 98 13.19 3.78 -2.67
N LEU A 99 12.28 3.50 -1.73
CA LEU A 99 11.23 4.42 -1.32
C LEU A 99 11.81 5.75 -0.80
N SER A 100 12.82 5.69 0.08
CA SER A 100 13.48 6.88 0.61
C SER A 100 14.07 7.76 -0.49
N ARG A 101 14.70 7.15 -1.49
CA ARG A 101 15.22 7.87 -2.66
C ARG A 101 14.12 8.45 -3.54
N LEU A 102 12.98 7.74 -3.65
CA LEU A 102 11.85 8.18 -4.46
C LEU A 102 11.16 9.40 -3.84
N VAL A 103 10.91 9.40 -2.54
CA VAL A 103 10.25 10.51 -1.83
C VAL A 103 11.22 11.65 -1.43
N ASP A 104 12.54 11.44 -1.56
CA ASP A 104 13.59 12.39 -1.17
C ASP A 104 13.63 12.68 0.34
N ALA A 105 13.36 11.67 1.14
CA ALA A 105 13.43 11.75 2.59
C ALA A 105 13.85 10.40 3.18
N PRO A 106 14.59 10.36 4.30
CA PRO A 106 14.91 9.13 4.98
C PRO A 106 13.63 8.52 5.55
N LEU A 107 13.24 7.37 5.02
CA LEU A 107 12.11 6.60 5.54
C LEU A 107 12.60 5.52 6.52
N MET A 108 11.77 5.24 7.49
CA MET A 108 11.94 4.16 8.44
C MET A 108 10.63 3.39 8.63
N LEU A 109 10.72 2.18 9.17
CA LEU A 109 9.54 1.41 9.56
C LEU A 109 8.76 2.17 10.63
N CYS A 110 7.45 1.98 10.71
CA CYS A 110 6.70 2.41 11.88
C CYS A 110 7.18 1.67 13.14
N PRO A 111 6.93 2.20 14.35
CA PRO A 111 7.17 1.47 15.60
C PRO A 111 6.53 0.07 15.58
N GLU A 112 7.15 -0.89 16.26
CA GLU A 112 6.72 -2.30 16.25
C GLU A 112 5.34 -2.53 16.89
N ASP A 113 4.88 -1.60 17.69
CA ASP A 113 3.57 -1.59 18.34
C ASP A 113 2.50 -0.82 17.58
N ASP A 114 2.82 -0.22 16.42
CA ASP A 114 1.81 0.41 15.55
C ASP A 114 0.99 -0.65 14.80
N PRO A 115 -0.29 -0.86 15.14
CA PRO A 115 -1.15 -1.86 14.49
C PRO A 115 -1.47 -1.53 13.03
N HIS A 116 -1.20 -0.29 12.60
CA HIS A 116 -1.46 0.20 11.24
C HIS A 116 -0.23 0.17 10.34
N SER A 117 0.94 -0.25 10.86
CA SER A 117 2.20 -0.26 10.10
C SER A 117 2.16 -1.15 8.86
N CYS A 118 1.42 -2.25 8.92
CA CYS A 118 1.21 -3.19 7.82
C CYS A 118 -0.13 -3.91 8.01
N ALA A 119 -0.96 -3.98 6.97
CA ALA A 119 -2.25 -4.64 7.03
C ALA A 119 -2.71 -5.17 5.67
N LEU A 120 -3.45 -6.27 5.68
CA LEU A 120 -4.20 -6.73 4.51
C LEU A 120 -5.63 -6.23 4.58
N TYR A 121 -6.14 -5.73 3.46
CA TYR A 121 -7.54 -5.33 3.30
C TYR A 121 -8.23 -6.23 2.29
N TYR A 122 -9.34 -6.84 2.72
CA TYR A 122 -10.17 -7.76 1.95
C TYR A 122 -11.52 -7.11 1.63
N TYR A 123 -11.76 -6.92 0.35
CA TYR A 123 -13.06 -6.50 -0.20
C TYR A 123 -13.64 -7.74 -0.86
N THR A 124 -14.56 -8.43 -0.16
CA THR A 124 -15.08 -9.76 -0.56
C THR A 124 -16.60 -9.84 -0.50
N GLN A 125 -17.25 -8.80 0.03
CA GLN A 125 -18.71 -8.73 0.08
C GLN A 125 -19.21 -7.49 -0.67
N PRO A 126 -20.36 -7.59 -1.37
CA PRO A 126 -20.93 -6.46 -2.08
C PRO A 126 -21.06 -5.22 -1.19
N GLY A 127 -20.62 -4.08 -1.72
CA GLY A 127 -20.62 -2.81 -1.01
C GLY A 127 -19.43 -2.60 -0.07
N ASP A 128 -18.43 -3.50 -0.03
CA ASP A 128 -17.19 -3.25 0.69
C ASP A 128 -16.47 -2.05 0.08
N HIS A 129 -16.11 -1.07 0.91
CA HIS A 129 -15.54 0.21 0.49
C HIS A 129 -14.78 0.90 1.62
N ILE A 130 -14.03 1.95 1.27
CA ILE A 130 -13.56 2.96 2.23
C ILE A 130 -13.87 4.33 1.63
N GLY A 131 -14.60 5.17 2.38
CA GLY A 131 -14.88 6.55 2.01
C GLY A 131 -13.61 7.38 1.91
N PHE A 132 -13.73 8.59 1.38
CA PHE A 132 -12.59 9.50 1.27
C PHE A 132 -11.99 9.82 2.64
N HIS A 133 -10.66 9.71 2.74
CA HIS A 133 -9.89 9.96 3.96
C HIS A 133 -8.43 10.32 3.62
N TYR A 134 -7.69 10.76 4.63
CA TYR A 134 -6.23 10.80 4.68
C TYR A 134 -5.75 9.66 5.57
N ASP A 135 -4.56 9.13 5.29
CA ASP A 135 -3.85 8.22 6.20
C ASP A 135 -3.04 9.06 7.21
N THR A 136 -3.74 9.73 8.11
CA THR A 136 -3.15 10.72 9.01
C THR A 136 -2.04 10.12 9.87
N SER A 137 -0.90 10.82 9.94
CA SER A 137 0.21 10.46 10.81
C SER A 137 -0.13 10.74 12.27
N TYR A 138 0.22 9.79 13.14
CA TYR A 138 0.25 9.99 14.60
C TYR A 138 1.64 10.40 15.09
N TYR A 139 2.59 10.53 14.17
CA TYR A 139 3.99 10.86 14.44
C TYR A 139 4.29 12.32 14.08
N LYS A 140 5.38 12.87 14.62
CA LYS A 140 5.85 14.21 14.28
C LYS A 140 6.27 14.34 12.81
N GLY A 141 6.77 13.24 12.25
CA GLY A 141 7.16 13.15 10.85
C GLY A 141 6.00 12.88 9.90
N ARG A 142 6.32 12.84 8.61
CA ARG A 142 5.36 12.48 7.55
C ARG A 142 5.13 10.98 7.51
N ARG A 143 3.92 10.60 7.12
CA ARG A 143 3.54 9.22 6.86
C ARG A 143 3.41 8.98 5.35
N TYR A 144 4.04 7.91 4.89
CA TYR A 144 3.96 7.46 3.51
C TYR A 144 3.29 6.10 3.45
N THR A 145 2.28 5.99 2.58
CA THR A 145 1.54 4.77 2.34
C THR A 145 1.98 4.12 1.04
N VAL A 146 2.23 2.82 1.08
CA VAL A 146 2.36 1.98 -0.10
C VAL A 146 1.24 0.96 -0.13
N LEU A 147 0.47 0.97 -1.20
CA LEU A 147 -0.53 -0.06 -1.48
C LEU A 147 0.02 -1.04 -2.50
N ILE A 148 -0.07 -2.33 -2.22
CA ILE A 148 0.30 -3.40 -3.15
C ILE A 148 -0.96 -4.18 -3.54
N GLY A 149 -1.29 -4.20 -4.82
CA GLY A 149 -2.37 -5.04 -5.36
C GLY A 149 -1.99 -6.51 -5.29
N LEU A 150 -2.89 -7.35 -4.78
CA LEU A 150 -2.70 -8.80 -4.69
C LEU A 150 -3.80 -9.56 -5.42
N VAL A 151 -5.06 -9.22 -5.19
CA VAL A 151 -6.20 -9.76 -5.94
C VAL A 151 -7.00 -8.61 -6.51
N GLU A 152 -7.24 -8.63 -7.82
CA GLU A 152 -8.04 -7.62 -8.52
C GLU A 152 -9.00 -8.32 -9.49
N ARG A 153 -10.14 -8.80 -8.98
CA ARG A 153 -11.23 -9.40 -9.73
C ARG A 153 -12.47 -8.53 -9.63
N SER A 154 -12.30 -7.25 -9.90
CA SER A 154 -13.36 -6.26 -9.75
C SER A 154 -13.36 -5.29 -10.92
N GLU A 155 -14.55 -4.89 -11.37
CA GLU A 155 -14.76 -3.78 -12.30
C GLU A 155 -15.15 -2.48 -11.58
N HIS A 156 -15.75 -2.60 -10.40
CA HIS A 156 -16.34 -1.48 -9.66
C HIS A 156 -15.45 -0.97 -8.53
N CYS A 157 -14.78 -1.88 -7.81
CA CYS A 157 -13.95 -1.54 -6.67
C CYS A 157 -12.58 -1.01 -7.14
N ARG A 158 -12.35 0.28 -7.01
CA ARG A 158 -11.12 0.97 -7.45
C ARG A 158 -10.58 1.85 -6.35
N LEU A 159 -9.26 1.96 -6.29
CA LEU A 159 -8.62 3.06 -5.59
C LEU A 159 -8.93 4.36 -6.35
N VAL A 160 -9.45 5.34 -5.64
CA VAL A 160 -9.72 6.68 -6.16
C VAL A 160 -8.84 7.67 -5.43
N ALA A 161 -8.03 8.41 -6.18
CA ALA A 161 -7.12 9.42 -5.64
C ALA A 161 -7.44 10.79 -6.23
N ARG A 162 -7.48 11.83 -5.38
CA ARG A 162 -7.60 13.23 -5.81
C ARG A 162 -6.22 13.85 -5.89
N VAL A 163 -5.70 13.91 -7.09
CA VAL A 163 -4.33 14.34 -7.39
C VAL A 163 -4.34 15.76 -7.96
N ARG A 164 -3.43 16.61 -7.47
CA ARG A 164 -3.12 17.90 -8.11
C ARG A 164 -1.91 17.76 -9.01
N LYS A 165 -1.97 18.27 -10.22
CA LYS A 165 -0.77 18.42 -11.05
C LYS A 165 -0.05 19.72 -10.71
N ARG A 166 1.26 19.63 -10.54
CA ARG A 166 2.12 20.80 -10.29
C ARG A 166 2.13 21.70 -11.53
N GLY A 167 1.77 22.99 -11.35
CA GLY A 167 1.82 24.01 -12.42
C GLY A 167 0.54 24.15 -13.25
N GLU A 168 -0.46 23.30 -13.08
CA GLU A 168 -1.81 23.53 -13.60
C GLU A 168 -2.64 24.28 -12.54
N THR A 169 -3.48 25.23 -12.98
CA THR A 169 -4.46 25.92 -12.14
C THR A 169 -5.22 24.88 -11.30
N GLU A 170 -5.30 25.06 -10.02
CA GLU A 170 -5.95 24.37 -8.88
C GLU A 170 -6.92 23.19 -9.17
N GLU A 171 -6.92 22.63 -10.37
CA GLU A 171 -7.81 21.57 -10.75
C GLU A 171 -7.39 20.24 -10.10
N ILE A 172 -8.22 19.76 -9.18
CA ILE A 172 -8.07 18.44 -8.57
C ILE A 172 -8.62 17.43 -9.58
N ARG A 173 -7.75 16.53 -10.06
CA ARG A 173 -8.16 15.43 -10.92
C ARG A 173 -8.42 14.19 -10.06
N GLU A 174 -9.62 13.62 -10.21
CA GLU A 174 -9.93 12.32 -9.65
C GLU A 174 -9.44 11.21 -10.59
N THR A 175 -8.54 10.36 -10.09
CA THR A 175 -7.96 9.24 -10.84
C THR A 175 -8.40 7.93 -10.21
N ARG A 176 -8.87 6.99 -11.03
CA ARG A 176 -9.26 5.63 -10.62
C ARG A 176 -8.17 4.66 -11.04
N ILE A 177 -7.66 3.90 -10.10
CA ILE A 177 -6.51 3.02 -10.29
C ILE A 177 -6.93 1.58 -10.04
N PRO A 178 -6.81 0.69 -11.04
CA PRO A 178 -6.86 -0.73 -10.81
C PRO A 178 -5.60 -1.15 -10.05
N MET A 179 -5.77 -2.11 -9.13
CA MET A 179 -4.67 -2.64 -8.33
C MET A 179 -4.31 -4.04 -8.78
N ASP A 180 -3.90 -4.18 -10.04
CA ASP A 180 -3.44 -5.44 -10.60
C ASP A 180 -2.36 -6.07 -9.70
N PRO A 181 -2.29 -7.41 -9.61
CA PRO A 181 -1.28 -8.08 -8.79
C PRO A 181 0.13 -7.58 -9.06
N GLY A 182 0.85 -7.20 -8.00
CA GLY A 182 2.19 -6.65 -8.06
C GLY A 182 2.27 -5.14 -8.34
N THR A 183 1.16 -4.46 -8.63
CA THR A 183 1.14 -3.00 -8.74
C THR A 183 1.37 -2.37 -7.37
N ALA A 184 2.30 -1.41 -7.30
CA ALA A 184 2.57 -0.62 -6.11
C ALA A 184 2.14 0.83 -6.33
N VAL A 185 1.40 1.38 -5.36
CA VAL A 185 1.01 2.80 -5.34
C VAL A 185 1.62 3.45 -4.12
N LEU A 186 2.47 4.47 -4.32
CA LEU A 186 3.10 5.22 -3.23
C LEU A 186 2.53 6.63 -3.18
N PHE A 187 2.22 7.09 -1.97
CA PHE A 187 1.78 8.45 -1.73
C PHE A 187 2.09 8.95 -0.32
N ASN A 188 2.06 10.27 -0.16
CA ASN A 188 2.08 10.89 1.15
C ASN A 188 0.69 10.74 1.80
N GLY A 189 0.60 9.95 2.87
CA GLY A 189 -0.66 9.63 3.56
C GLY A 189 -1.33 10.85 4.18
N ASP A 190 -0.53 11.83 4.63
CA ASP A 190 -1.04 13.03 5.29
C ASP A 190 -1.72 14.02 4.30
N THR A 191 -1.46 13.89 3.00
CA THR A 191 -1.88 14.88 2.01
C THR A 191 -2.77 14.35 0.90
N LEU A 192 -2.75 13.05 0.60
CA LEU A 192 -3.57 12.47 -0.44
C LEU A 192 -4.98 12.15 0.06
N TRP A 193 -5.98 12.85 -0.48
CA TRP A 193 -7.39 12.53 -0.26
C TRP A 193 -7.80 11.39 -1.17
N HIS A 194 -8.07 10.21 -0.60
CA HIS A 194 -8.32 9.00 -1.37
C HIS A 194 -9.44 8.13 -0.79
N ALA A 195 -9.97 7.23 -1.61
CA ALA A 195 -11.06 6.34 -1.27
C ALA A 195 -10.93 5.00 -2.01
N VAL A 196 -11.74 4.03 -1.60
CA VAL A 196 -11.97 2.78 -2.35
C VAL A 196 -13.45 2.68 -2.65
N THR A 197 -13.80 2.63 -3.93
CA THR A 197 -15.20 2.55 -4.37
C THR A 197 -15.83 1.21 -4.01
N PRO A 198 -17.18 1.15 -3.86
CA PRO A 198 -17.87 -0.06 -3.44
C PRO A 198 -17.65 -1.26 -4.38
N LEU A 199 -17.44 -2.43 -3.76
CA LEU A 199 -17.31 -3.71 -4.44
C LEU A 199 -18.66 -4.15 -5.02
N GLY A 200 -18.66 -4.64 -6.24
CA GLY A 200 -19.80 -5.24 -6.90
C GLY A 200 -20.12 -6.65 -6.41
N LYS A 201 -21.23 -7.20 -6.87
CA LYS A 201 -21.62 -8.59 -6.55
C LYS A 201 -20.75 -9.60 -7.30
N GLY A 202 -20.17 -10.56 -6.56
CA GLY A 202 -19.32 -11.60 -7.14
C GLY A 202 -17.89 -11.12 -7.46
N GLU A 203 -17.57 -9.91 -7.06
CA GLU A 203 -16.22 -9.34 -7.18
C GLU A 203 -15.35 -9.62 -5.94
N GLU A 204 -14.05 -9.51 -6.12
CA GLU A 204 -13.06 -9.68 -5.06
C GLU A 204 -11.87 -8.77 -5.30
N ARG A 205 -11.37 -8.16 -4.21
CA ARG A 205 -10.16 -7.35 -4.22
C ARG A 205 -9.42 -7.51 -2.90
N VAL A 206 -8.09 -7.75 -2.96
CA VAL A 206 -7.23 -7.79 -1.77
C VAL A 206 -6.02 -6.89 -2.01
N VAL A 207 -5.73 -6.04 -1.03
CA VAL A 207 -4.62 -5.09 -1.07
C VAL A 207 -3.82 -5.17 0.21
N LEU A 208 -2.50 -5.21 0.07
CA LEU A 208 -1.56 -5.05 1.17
C LEU A 208 -1.23 -3.55 1.32
N THR A 209 -1.35 -3.05 2.53
CA THR A 209 -0.96 -1.68 2.90
C THR A 209 0.29 -1.71 3.77
N LEU A 210 1.30 -0.95 3.38
CA LEU A 210 2.56 -0.79 4.10
C LEU A 210 2.72 0.70 4.46
N GLN A 211 3.09 0.98 5.71
CA GLN A 211 3.27 2.34 6.20
C GLN A 211 4.74 2.57 6.58
N TYR A 212 5.26 3.73 6.18
CA TYR A 212 6.60 4.20 6.51
C TYR A 212 6.53 5.63 7.02
N VAL A 213 7.46 6.00 7.88
CA VAL A 213 7.49 7.31 8.53
C VAL A 213 8.86 7.96 8.39
N THR A 214 8.92 9.28 8.51
CA THR A 214 10.20 10.01 8.57
C THR A 214 10.66 10.28 10.00
N ASP A 215 9.79 10.06 10.98
CA ASP A 215 10.06 10.19 12.41
C ASP A 215 9.15 9.23 13.16
N GLN A 216 9.67 8.52 14.16
CA GLN A 216 8.93 7.57 15.00
C GLN A 216 8.39 8.18 16.29
N GLU A 217 8.78 9.43 16.62
CA GLU A 217 8.26 10.10 17.79
C GLU A 217 6.77 10.45 17.62
N MET A 218 5.98 10.17 18.65
CA MET A 218 4.56 10.54 18.64
C MET A 218 4.40 12.06 18.51
N GLY A 219 3.47 12.47 17.68
CA GLY A 219 3.05 13.86 17.56
C GLY A 219 2.29 14.33 18.82
N PRO A 220 2.08 15.64 18.92
CA PRO A 220 1.29 16.22 20.01
C PRO A 220 -0.19 15.83 19.93
#